data_84e54c930d5c8c4b780d9c2fb7a1ad27
#
_entry.id   84e54c930d5c8c4b780d9c2fb7a1ad27
#
_cell.length_a   1.000
_cell.length_b   1.000
_cell.length_c   1.000
_cell.angle_alpha   90.00
_cell.angle_beta   90.00
_cell.angle_gamma   90.00
#
_symmetry.space_group_name_H-M   'P 1'
#
loop_
_entity.id
_entity.type
_entity.pdbx_description
1 polymer ?
#
loop_
_entity_poly.entity_id
_entity_poly.type
_entity_poly.pdbx_seq_one_letter_code
_entity_poly.pdbx_strand_id
1 'polypeptide(L)'
;MTNPAQSVIATSVVFTQASQLDQSDTIGLFSLDDIVKQHYSFHPYAYALTSSLTQEDQASIVAACGDLPPAEYYVTELTNILVQAAKHQNGQPLRVALSGVESSSRLNRVGCELEPAETNPAMGLRGVSRYANNAHRKSFALDCEAIKRARLGKECQNIELVIPFVRTFSEAATIIDLLAEQGLCRGAQGLKVHILAELPANALLAETFLQYFDGMVVDIDVLAQFTLALDPEHEALTYLYDEQNEAVLTLLRQALKAAKKAGKPCELISRHLDDSPKLVRWLHEQDIATVIKAKA
;
A
#
# COMPACT_ATOMS: atom_id res chain seq x y z
N MET A 1 -41.76 8.47 -15.24
CA MET A 1 -40.79 8.29 -14.14
C MET A 1 -39.42 8.53 -14.74
N THR A 2 -38.86 9.69 -14.54
CA THR A 2 -37.55 10.09 -15.05
C THR A 2 -36.51 9.29 -14.25
N ASN A 3 -35.74 8.50 -14.98
CA ASN A 3 -34.57 7.79 -14.44
C ASN A 3 -33.63 8.84 -13.81
N PRO A 4 -33.35 8.85 -12.50
CA PRO A 4 -32.35 9.76 -11.99
C PRO A 4 -31.04 9.40 -12.69
N ALA A 5 -30.40 10.37 -13.33
CA ALA A 5 -29.08 10.20 -13.91
C ALA A 5 -28.20 9.54 -12.85
N GLN A 6 -27.76 8.30 -13.08
CA GLN A 6 -26.81 7.63 -12.21
C GLN A 6 -25.59 8.55 -12.16
N SER A 7 -25.32 9.14 -11.00
CA SER A 7 -24.12 9.92 -10.80
C SER A 7 -22.93 9.02 -11.09
N VAL A 8 -22.05 9.46 -11.99
CA VAL A 8 -20.83 8.71 -12.29
C VAL A 8 -19.98 8.70 -11.03
N ILE A 9 -19.52 7.50 -10.60
CA ILE A 9 -18.55 7.38 -9.50
C ILE A 9 -17.26 8.06 -9.95
N ALA A 10 -16.81 9.07 -9.22
CA ALA A 10 -15.53 9.70 -9.51
C ALA A 10 -14.39 8.73 -9.20
N THR A 11 -13.37 8.72 -10.03
CA THR A 11 -12.21 7.85 -9.83
C THR A 11 -10.94 8.67 -9.62
N SER A 12 -10.10 8.19 -8.71
CA SER A 12 -8.69 8.54 -8.59
C SER A 12 -7.86 7.31 -8.94
N VAL A 13 -6.56 7.47 -9.12
CA VAL A 13 -5.69 6.37 -9.58
C VAL A 13 -4.72 5.92 -8.52
N VAL A 14 -4.26 4.66 -8.61
CA VAL A 14 -3.06 4.22 -7.89
C VAL A 14 -1.84 4.72 -8.65
N PHE A 15 -0.99 5.48 -7.97
CA PHE A 15 0.26 5.98 -8.51
C PHE A 15 1.32 4.89 -8.44
N THR A 16 1.81 4.46 -9.60
CA THR A 16 2.75 3.35 -9.75
C THR A 16 4.05 3.77 -10.45
N GLN A 17 4.05 4.92 -11.13
CA GLN A 17 5.21 5.39 -11.90
C GLN A 17 5.19 6.91 -12.10
N ALA A 18 6.37 7.54 -12.15
CA ALA A 18 6.52 8.99 -12.24
C ALA A 18 5.87 9.61 -13.51
N SER A 19 5.80 8.88 -14.62
CA SER A 19 5.14 9.34 -15.85
C SER A 19 3.64 9.64 -15.70
N GLN A 20 2.99 9.16 -14.63
CA GLN A 20 1.60 9.50 -14.33
C GLN A 20 1.42 10.96 -13.89
N LEU A 21 2.49 11.65 -13.46
CA LEU A 21 2.42 13.06 -13.08
C LEU A 21 2.12 14.00 -14.26
N ASP A 22 2.37 13.55 -15.48
CA ASP A 22 2.03 14.29 -16.71
C ASP A 22 0.54 14.20 -17.05
N GLN A 23 -0.21 13.34 -16.35
CA GLN A 23 -1.64 13.15 -16.49
C GLN A 23 -2.37 13.96 -15.42
N SER A 24 -3.54 14.47 -15.73
CA SER A 24 -4.35 15.29 -14.81
C SER A 24 -5.07 14.47 -13.72
N ASP A 25 -4.77 13.19 -13.60
CA ASP A 25 -5.48 12.30 -12.70
C ASP A 25 -5.14 12.59 -11.23
N THR A 26 -6.16 12.61 -10.39
CA THR A 26 -5.98 12.69 -8.94
C THR A 26 -5.39 11.37 -8.42
N ILE A 27 -4.30 11.45 -7.66
CA ILE A 27 -3.71 10.28 -7.02
C ILE A 27 -4.53 9.92 -5.77
N GLY A 28 -5.14 8.74 -5.78
CA GLY A 28 -5.85 8.19 -4.62
C GLY A 28 -4.92 7.45 -3.66
N LEU A 29 -3.98 6.67 -4.21
CA LEU A 29 -2.99 5.91 -3.46
C LEU A 29 -1.64 5.94 -4.17
N PHE A 30 -0.55 6.12 -3.42
CA PHE A 30 0.82 5.93 -3.87
C PHE A 30 1.26 4.51 -3.46
N SER A 31 1.52 3.64 -4.42
CA SER A 31 1.99 2.28 -4.17
C SER A 31 3.51 2.24 -4.09
N LEU A 32 4.06 2.06 -2.88
CA LEU A 32 5.51 1.91 -2.71
C LEU A 32 6.05 0.69 -3.46
N ASP A 33 5.31 -0.42 -3.43
CA ASP A 33 5.71 -1.66 -4.12
C ASP A 33 5.83 -1.49 -5.61
N ASP A 34 4.87 -0.79 -6.25
CA ASP A 34 4.90 -0.53 -7.68
C ASP A 34 6.03 0.43 -8.04
N ILE A 35 6.24 1.47 -7.25
CA ILE A 35 7.37 2.40 -7.43
C ILE A 35 8.70 1.64 -7.35
N VAL A 36 8.88 0.80 -6.34
CA VAL A 36 10.08 -0.04 -6.22
C VAL A 36 10.22 -0.99 -7.41
N LYS A 37 9.13 -1.56 -7.88
CA LYS A 37 9.11 -2.44 -9.06
C LYS A 37 9.49 -1.70 -10.35
N GLN A 38 9.10 -0.45 -10.52
CA GLN A 38 9.30 0.31 -11.76
C GLN A 38 10.63 1.06 -11.80
N HIS A 39 11.10 1.60 -10.66
CA HIS A 39 12.24 2.52 -10.62
C HIS A 39 13.54 1.89 -10.16
N TYR A 40 13.50 0.78 -9.43
CA TYR A 40 14.71 0.17 -8.89
C TYR A 40 15.03 -1.15 -9.57
N SER A 41 16.25 -1.32 -10.02
CA SER A 41 16.70 -2.55 -10.70
C SER A 41 17.05 -3.68 -9.72
N PHE A 42 17.38 -3.35 -8.48
CA PHE A 42 17.79 -4.29 -7.45
C PHE A 42 16.69 -4.49 -6.41
N HIS A 43 16.75 -5.59 -5.67
CA HIS A 43 15.89 -5.82 -4.52
C HIS A 43 16.17 -4.75 -3.43
N PRO A 44 15.17 -4.26 -2.66
CA PRO A 44 15.40 -3.30 -1.58
C PRO A 44 16.48 -3.72 -0.57
N TYR A 45 16.64 -5.04 -0.35
CA TYR A 45 17.70 -5.56 0.52
C TYR A 45 19.10 -5.35 -0.03
N ALA A 46 19.28 -5.34 -1.35
CA ALA A 46 20.57 -5.04 -1.95
C ALA A 46 21.06 -3.64 -1.55
N TYR A 47 20.16 -2.67 -1.53
CA TYR A 47 20.46 -1.31 -1.08
C TYR A 47 20.71 -1.24 0.44
N ALA A 48 19.91 -1.96 1.24
CA ALA A 48 19.99 -1.93 2.70
C ALA A 48 21.15 -2.78 3.27
N LEU A 49 21.56 -3.82 2.57
CA LEU A 49 22.48 -4.87 3.01
C LEU A 49 23.59 -5.13 1.99
N THR A 50 24.05 -4.10 1.28
CA THR A 50 25.04 -4.21 0.20
C THR A 50 26.25 -5.06 0.59
N SER A 51 26.76 -4.91 1.81
CA SER A 51 27.90 -5.70 2.31
C SER A 51 27.65 -7.20 2.45
N SER A 52 26.40 -7.64 2.37
CA SER A 52 26.00 -9.05 2.46
C SER A 52 25.89 -9.74 1.09
N LEU A 53 25.99 -8.96 0.01
CA LEU A 53 25.99 -9.47 -1.37
C LEU A 53 27.33 -10.07 -1.77
N THR A 54 27.36 -10.81 -2.88
CA THR A 54 28.60 -11.24 -3.51
C THR A 54 29.46 -10.02 -3.97
N GLN A 55 30.74 -10.17 -4.18
CA GLN A 55 31.60 -9.06 -4.66
C GLN A 55 31.16 -8.52 -6.02
N GLU A 56 30.69 -9.39 -6.90
CA GLU A 56 30.18 -9.02 -8.23
C GLU A 56 28.90 -8.19 -8.11
N ASP A 57 27.96 -8.61 -7.28
CA ASP A 57 26.70 -7.90 -7.04
C ASP A 57 26.93 -6.57 -6.32
N GLN A 58 27.88 -6.53 -5.37
CA GLN A 58 28.30 -5.27 -4.75
C GLN A 58 28.84 -4.28 -5.78
N ALA A 59 29.70 -4.73 -6.67
CA ALA A 59 30.24 -3.86 -7.73
C ALA A 59 29.12 -3.37 -8.67
N SER A 60 28.19 -4.25 -9.03
CA SER A 60 27.05 -3.93 -9.90
C SER A 60 26.15 -2.88 -9.32
N ILE A 61 25.74 -3.02 -8.03
CA ILE A 61 24.87 -2.03 -7.39
C ILE A 61 25.58 -0.70 -7.17
N VAL A 62 26.85 -0.72 -6.77
CA VAL A 62 27.63 0.51 -6.60
C VAL A 62 27.77 1.26 -7.93
N ALA A 63 28.06 0.56 -9.03
CA ALA A 63 28.12 1.17 -10.35
C ALA A 63 26.77 1.78 -10.78
N ALA A 64 25.65 1.14 -10.46
CA ALA A 64 24.32 1.64 -10.78
C ALA A 64 23.91 2.86 -9.94
N CYS A 65 24.46 3.02 -8.74
CA CYS A 65 24.16 4.14 -7.84
C CYS A 65 25.04 5.39 -8.08
N GLY A 66 26.02 5.31 -8.98
CA GLY A 66 26.93 6.41 -9.29
C GLY A 66 27.76 6.83 -8.07
N ASP A 67 27.75 8.13 -7.76
CA ASP A 67 28.55 8.69 -6.67
C ASP A 67 27.93 8.48 -5.28
N LEU A 68 26.70 7.97 -5.18
CA LEU A 68 26.01 7.77 -3.92
C LEU A 68 26.19 6.36 -3.37
N PRO A 69 26.36 6.20 -2.06
CA PRO A 69 26.21 4.88 -1.43
C PRO A 69 24.84 4.28 -1.75
N PRO A 70 24.72 2.95 -1.97
CA PRO A 70 23.45 2.33 -2.38
C PRO A 70 22.24 2.67 -1.51
N ALA A 71 22.38 2.67 -0.18
CA ALA A 71 21.31 3.06 0.73
C ALA A 71 20.89 4.53 0.57
N GLU A 72 21.86 5.43 0.37
CA GLU A 72 21.59 6.86 0.17
C GLU A 72 20.96 7.12 -1.21
N TYR A 73 21.40 6.40 -2.23
CA TYR A 73 20.78 6.43 -3.56
C TYR A 73 19.29 6.06 -3.48
N TYR A 74 18.99 4.92 -2.83
CA TYR A 74 17.60 4.46 -2.65
C TYR A 74 16.74 5.52 -1.97
N VAL A 75 17.20 6.04 -0.85
CA VAL A 75 16.46 7.04 -0.07
C VAL A 75 16.27 8.33 -0.85
N THR A 76 17.31 8.79 -1.55
CA THR A 76 17.26 10.04 -2.33
C THR A 76 16.27 9.95 -3.49
N GLU A 77 16.34 8.87 -4.28
CA GLU A 77 15.43 8.67 -5.40
C GLU A 77 13.98 8.53 -4.94
N LEU A 78 13.72 7.72 -3.91
CA LEU A 78 12.36 7.58 -3.37
C LEU A 78 11.85 8.91 -2.79
N THR A 79 12.70 9.68 -2.10
CA THR A 79 12.34 11.01 -1.60
C THR A 79 11.92 11.93 -2.74
N ASN A 80 12.67 11.95 -3.84
CA ASN A 80 12.37 12.79 -5.00
C ASN A 80 11.01 12.44 -5.63
N ILE A 81 10.72 11.16 -5.79
CA ILE A 81 9.43 10.69 -6.35
C ILE A 81 8.27 11.05 -5.41
N LEU A 82 8.43 10.83 -4.10
CA LEU A 82 7.42 11.20 -3.09
C LEU A 82 7.13 12.71 -3.10
N VAL A 83 8.17 13.53 -3.19
CA VAL A 83 8.03 15.00 -3.25
C VAL A 83 7.29 15.43 -4.50
N GLN A 84 7.61 14.86 -5.66
CA GLN A 84 6.92 15.16 -6.90
C GLN A 84 5.43 14.80 -6.81
N ALA A 85 5.12 13.58 -6.35
CA ALA A 85 3.74 13.12 -6.18
C ALA A 85 2.96 13.97 -5.14
N ALA A 86 3.60 14.32 -4.01
CA ALA A 86 2.98 15.13 -2.97
C ALA A 86 2.66 16.56 -3.44
N LYS A 87 3.55 17.16 -4.23
CA LYS A 87 3.33 18.49 -4.83
C LYS A 87 2.25 18.46 -5.91
N HIS A 88 2.19 17.39 -6.71
CA HIS A 88 1.14 17.20 -7.71
C HIS A 88 -0.27 17.22 -7.09
N GLN A 89 -0.42 16.74 -5.86
CA GLN A 89 -1.69 16.74 -5.13
C GLN A 89 -2.19 18.15 -4.70
N ASN A 90 -1.42 19.20 -4.91
CA ASN A 90 -1.83 20.59 -4.62
C ASN A 90 -2.41 20.77 -3.20
N GLY A 91 -1.76 20.15 -2.20
CA GLY A 91 -2.17 20.22 -0.79
C GLY A 91 -3.22 19.17 -0.38
N GLN A 92 -3.80 18.42 -1.32
CA GLN A 92 -4.62 17.26 -0.96
C GLN A 92 -3.73 16.13 -0.39
N PRO A 93 -4.28 15.25 0.45
CA PRO A 93 -3.51 14.15 1.01
C PRO A 93 -2.91 13.24 -0.07
N LEU A 94 -1.63 12.89 0.07
CA LEU A 94 -0.99 11.80 -0.66
C LEU A 94 -0.88 10.61 0.28
N ARG A 95 -1.69 9.57 0.06
CA ARG A 95 -1.65 8.34 0.84
C ARG A 95 -0.61 7.39 0.26
N VAL A 96 0.42 7.10 1.05
CA VAL A 96 1.54 6.23 0.69
C VAL A 96 1.33 4.87 1.34
N ALA A 97 0.98 3.86 0.54
CA ALA A 97 0.94 2.47 0.99
C ALA A 97 2.36 1.92 1.09
N LEU A 98 2.74 1.49 2.29
CA LEU A 98 4.00 0.80 2.52
C LEU A 98 4.00 -0.58 1.86
N SER A 99 5.18 -1.23 1.81
CA SER A 99 5.33 -2.52 1.12
C SER A 99 4.49 -3.64 1.77
N GLY A 100 3.57 -4.22 1.02
CA GLY A 100 2.73 -5.35 1.43
C GLY A 100 2.92 -6.61 0.59
N VAL A 101 3.87 -6.60 -0.37
CA VAL A 101 4.07 -7.72 -1.29
C VAL A 101 4.61 -8.96 -0.61
N GLU A 102 4.40 -10.07 -1.28
CA GLU A 102 4.94 -11.38 -0.94
C GLU A 102 6.44 -11.45 -1.20
N SER A 103 7.14 -12.33 -0.49
CA SER A 103 8.56 -12.61 -0.71
C SER A 103 8.85 -13.11 -2.12
N SER A 104 7.91 -13.84 -2.73
CA SER A 104 8.02 -14.36 -4.10
C SER A 104 7.98 -13.30 -5.20
N SER A 105 7.43 -12.12 -4.95
CA SER A 105 7.21 -11.10 -5.99
C SER A 105 8.47 -10.43 -6.53
N ARG A 106 9.64 -10.68 -5.93
CA ARG A 106 10.91 -10.03 -6.28
C ARG A 106 12.08 -11.00 -6.48
N LEU A 107 11.78 -12.29 -6.73
CA LEU A 107 12.80 -13.36 -6.79
C LEU A 107 13.84 -13.22 -7.91
N ASN A 108 13.60 -12.43 -8.94
CA ASN A 108 14.48 -12.25 -10.10
C ASN A 108 15.43 -11.05 -9.97
N ARG A 109 15.56 -10.45 -8.79
CA ARG A 109 16.39 -9.27 -8.57
C ARG A 109 17.57 -9.60 -7.68
N VAL A 110 18.74 -9.07 -8.02
CA VAL A 110 19.93 -9.13 -7.15
C VAL A 110 19.55 -8.64 -5.74
N GLY A 111 19.89 -9.41 -4.72
CA GLY A 111 19.50 -9.18 -3.33
C GLY A 111 18.28 -9.98 -2.88
N CYS A 112 17.57 -10.66 -3.78
CA CYS A 112 16.46 -11.55 -3.40
C CYS A 112 16.93 -12.76 -2.57
N GLU A 113 18.17 -13.21 -2.75
CA GLU A 113 18.81 -14.27 -2.00
C GLU A 113 19.01 -13.94 -0.51
N LEU A 114 18.92 -12.64 -0.16
CA LEU A 114 18.94 -12.18 1.24
C LEU A 114 17.58 -12.29 1.91
N GLU A 115 16.54 -12.58 1.15
CA GLU A 115 15.20 -12.78 1.67
C GLU A 115 14.99 -14.26 2.03
N PRO A 116 14.55 -14.58 3.28
CA PRO A 116 14.28 -15.96 3.66
C PRO A 116 13.21 -16.59 2.77
N ALA A 117 13.49 -17.83 2.30
CA ALA A 117 12.50 -18.58 1.54
C ALA A 117 11.28 -18.95 2.40
N GLU A 118 10.10 -18.78 1.88
CA GLU A 118 8.84 -19.12 2.55
C GLU A 118 8.10 -20.22 1.80
N THR A 119 7.48 -21.13 2.54
CA THR A 119 6.68 -22.23 1.96
C THR A 119 5.38 -21.70 1.32
N ASN A 120 4.79 -20.67 1.90
CA ASN A 120 3.58 -20.02 1.39
C ASN A 120 3.72 -18.49 1.53
N PRO A 121 4.36 -17.83 0.54
CA PRO A 121 4.59 -16.39 0.58
C PRO A 121 3.31 -15.55 0.68
N ALA A 122 2.21 -15.99 0.05
CA ALA A 122 0.94 -15.27 0.08
C ALA A 122 0.39 -15.08 1.50
N MET A 123 0.64 -16.07 2.38
CA MET A 123 0.21 -16.06 3.78
C MET A 123 1.39 -15.90 4.76
N GLY A 124 2.56 -15.61 4.25
CA GLY A 124 3.81 -15.52 4.99
C GLY A 124 4.10 -14.13 5.60
N LEU A 125 5.37 -13.74 5.59
CA LEU A 125 5.84 -12.46 6.11
C LEU A 125 5.47 -11.31 5.15
N ARG A 126 4.34 -10.67 5.41
CA ARG A 126 3.85 -9.51 4.67
C ARG A 126 3.51 -8.36 5.61
N GLY A 127 3.60 -7.13 5.12
CA GLY A 127 3.25 -5.95 5.88
C GLY A 127 3.94 -5.89 7.25
N VAL A 128 3.19 -5.71 8.32
CA VAL A 128 3.71 -5.46 9.66
C VAL A 128 4.60 -6.59 10.18
N SER A 129 4.21 -7.85 10.00
CA SER A 129 5.04 -8.98 10.44
C SER A 129 6.42 -9.00 9.76
N ARG A 130 6.49 -8.53 8.51
CA ARG A 130 7.74 -8.36 7.77
C ARG A 130 8.58 -7.24 8.37
N TYR A 131 7.99 -6.05 8.61
CA TYR A 131 8.72 -4.91 9.19
C TYR A 131 9.24 -5.19 10.60
N ALA A 132 8.49 -5.94 11.40
CA ALA A 132 8.89 -6.33 12.75
C ALA A 132 10.00 -7.37 12.76
N ASN A 133 10.18 -8.15 11.70
CA ASN A 133 11.23 -9.16 11.59
C ASN A 133 12.61 -8.50 11.38
N ASN A 134 13.60 -8.94 12.16
CA ASN A 134 14.94 -8.36 12.13
C ASN A 134 15.63 -8.42 10.76
N ALA A 135 15.36 -9.44 9.95
CA ALA A 135 15.92 -9.57 8.61
C ALA A 135 15.46 -8.43 7.66
N HIS A 136 14.25 -7.90 7.88
CA HIS A 136 13.62 -6.92 7.00
C HIS A 136 13.71 -5.49 7.53
N ARG A 137 14.08 -5.30 8.80
CA ARG A 137 14.06 -4.01 9.49
C ARG A 137 14.91 -2.92 8.82
N LYS A 138 16.05 -3.29 8.23
CA LYS A 138 16.94 -2.33 7.54
C LYS A 138 16.30 -1.77 6.26
N SER A 139 15.64 -2.62 5.47
CA SER A 139 14.92 -2.16 4.27
C SER A 139 13.74 -1.25 4.64
N PHE A 140 12.95 -1.64 5.64
CA PHE A 140 11.87 -0.79 6.18
C PHE A 140 12.38 0.58 6.66
N ALA A 141 13.57 0.62 7.29
CA ALA A 141 14.17 1.89 7.74
C ALA A 141 14.51 2.82 6.56
N LEU A 142 14.92 2.30 5.39
CA LEU A 142 15.15 3.12 4.19
C LEU A 142 13.85 3.75 3.68
N ASP A 143 12.75 2.99 3.64
CA ASP A 143 11.44 3.50 3.25
C ASP A 143 10.98 4.62 4.19
N CYS A 144 11.10 4.40 5.50
CA CYS A 144 10.76 5.39 6.52
C CYS A 144 11.64 6.66 6.42
N GLU A 145 12.94 6.50 6.15
CA GLU A 145 13.85 7.63 5.99
C GLU A 145 13.48 8.49 4.78
N ALA A 146 13.13 7.87 3.65
CA ALA A 146 12.70 8.58 2.46
C ALA A 146 11.40 9.37 2.71
N ILE A 147 10.41 8.76 3.36
CA ILE A 147 9.16 9.41 3.74
C ILE A 147 9.41 10.56 4.71
N LYS A 148 10.27 10.35 5.71
CA LYS A 148 10.64 11.37 6.68
C LYS A 148 11.32 12.57 6.01
N ARG A 149 12.27 12.34 5.09
CA ARG A 149 12.93 13.40 4.32
C ARG A 149 11.92 14.18 3.46
N ALA A 150 10.98 13.50 2.80
CA ALA A 150 9.94 14.15 2.01
C ALA A 150 9.06 15.04 2.90
N ARG A 151 8.58 14.52 4.03
CA ARG A 151 7.68 15.26 4.93
C ARG A 151 8.36 16.45 5.61
N LEU A 152 9.54 16.22 6.20
CA LEU A 152 10.21 17.20 7.08
C LEU A 152 11.18 18.06 6.31
N GLY A 153 12.00 17.46 5.45
CA GLY A 153 13.05 18.17 4.72
C GLY A 153 12.56 18.88 3.47
N LYS A 154 11.42 18.47 2.90
CA LYS A 154 10.84 19.02 1.66
C LYS A 154 9.43 19.59 1.84
N GLU A 155 8.98 19.72 3.09
CA GLU A 155 7.70 20.35 3.47
C GLU A 155 6.45 19.68 2.86
N CYS A 156 6.53 18.38 2.53
CA CYS A 156 5.40 17.62 2.01
C CYS A 156 4.57 17.00 3.15
N GLN A 157 4.04 17.85 4.05
CA GLN A 157 3.26 17.37 5.21
C GLN A 157 1.92 16.75 4.84
N ASN A 158 1.49 16.88 3.60
CA ASN A 158 0.30 16.21 3.04
C ASN A 158 0.50 14.71 2.77
N ILE A 159 1.70 14.14 2.97
CA ILE A 159 1.93 12.70 2.91
C ILE A 159 1.32 12.04 4.15
N GLU A 160 0.42 11.09 3.95
CA GLU A 160 -0.17 10.21 4.96
C GLU A 160 0.29 8.77 4.69
N LEU A 161 0.30 7.89 5.71
CA LEU A 161 0.74 6.50 5.55
C LEU A 161 -0.46 5.56 5.48
N VAL A 162 -0.33 4.49 4.70
CA VAL A 162 -1.29 3.38 4.63
C VAL A 162 -0.53 2.09 4.90
N ILE A 163 -0.95 1.35 5.92
CA ILE A 163 -0.24 0.18 6.44
C ILE A 163 -0.92 -1.09 5.92
N PRO A 164 -0.24 -1.88 5.08
CA PRO A 164 -0.78 -3.11 4.53
C PRO A 164 -0.66 -4.28 5.51
N PHE A 165 -1.53 -5.25 5.32
CA PHE A 165 -1.44 -6.57 5.90
C PHE A 165 -1.31 -6.59 7.43
N VAL A 166 -2.18 -5.83 8.10
CA VAL A 166 -2.28 -5.80 9.57
C VAL A 166 -3.26 -6.89 10.02
N ARG A 167 -2.77 -7.99 10.54
CA ARG A 167 -3.59 -9.17 10.87
C ARG A 167 -4.29 -9.08 12.22
N THR A 168 -3.61 -8.46 13.19
CA THR A 168 -4.03 -8.47 14.60
C THR A 168 -3.87 -7.08 15.23
N PHE A 169 -4.53 -6.87 16.38
CA PHE A 169 -4.35 -5.64 17.16
C PHE A 169 -2.92 -5.50 17.73
N SER A 170 -2.25 -6.63 17.99
CA SER A 170 -0.84 -6.62 18.38
C SER A 170 0.03 -6.07 17.23
N GLU A 171 -0.21 -6.49 15.99
CA GLU A 171 0.48 -5.91 14.83
C GLU A 171 0.13 -4.43 14.63
N ALA A 172 -1.13 -4.04 14.88
CA ALA A 172 -1.53 -2.63 14.81
C ALA A 172 -0.75 -1.77 15.83
N ALA A 173 -0.59 -2.24 17.05
CA ALA A 173 0.25 -1.57 18.05
C ALA A 173 1.73 -1.56 17.63
N THR A 174 2.25 -2.72 17.21
CA THR A 174 3.64 -2.87 16.78
C THR A 174 4.04 -1.91 15.67
N ILE A 175 3.19 -1.71 14.64
CA ILE A 175 3.55 -0.81 13.55
C ILE A 175 3.58 0.65 14.01
N ILE A 176 2.70 1.06 14.90
CA ILE A 176 2.72 2.43 15.45
C ILE A 176 4.03 2.67 16.20
N ASP A 177 4.50 1.69 16.98
CA ASP A 177 5.77 1.78 17.69
C ASP A 177 6.97 1.79 16.72
N LEU A 178 6.98 0.91 15.71
CA LEU A 178 8.03 0.86 14.70
C LEU A 178 8.15 2.17 13.90
N LEU A 179 7.03 2.78 13.54
CA LEU A 179 7.03 4.09 12.88
C LEU A 179 7.58 5.18 13.81
N ALA A 180 7.22 5.17 15.08
CA ALA A 180 7.72 6.11 16.06
C ALA A 180 9.24 5.96 16.27
N GLU A 181 9.78 4.73 16.30
CA GLU A 181 11.22 4.45 16.32
C GLU A 181 11.95 5.07 15.13
N GLN A 182 11.31 5.16 13.97
CA GLN A 182 11.85 5.78 12.76
C GLN A 182 11.62 7.31 12.70
N GLY A 183 10.98 7.90 13.73
CA GLY A 183 10.65 9.33 13.78
C GLY A 183 9.39 9.72 13.01
N LEU A 184 8.56 8.75 12.63
CA LEU A 184 7.26 8.93 11.97
C LEU A 184 6.11 8.73 12.99
N CYS A 185 6.11 9.50 14.08
CA CYS A 185 5.10 9.39 15.12
C CYS A 185 3.72 9.82 14.59
N ARG A 186 2.71 8.94 14.73
CA ARG A 186 1.31 9.24 14.41
C ARG A 186 0.85 10.50 15.15
N GLY A 187 0.20 11.41 14.44
CA GLY A 187 -0.26 12.71 14.95
C GLY A 187 0.81 13.79 14.98
N ALA A 188 2.11 13.47 15.03
CA ALA A 188 3.17 14.46 15.00
C ALA A 188 3.20 15.17 13.64
N GLN A 189 3.22 16.50 13.66
CA GLN A 189 3.19 17.35 12.46
C GLN A 189 2.05 16.96 11.48
N GLY A 190 0.91 16.55 12.04
CA GLY A 190 -0.26 16.18 11.25
C GLY A 190 -0.17 14.81 10.55
N LEU A 191 0.83 13.98 10.86
CA LEU A 191 0.95 12.66 10.24
C LEU A 191 -0.25 11.78 10.60
N LYS A 192 -1.00 11.37 9.58
CA LYS A 192 -2.06 10.37 9.69
C LYS A 192 -1.56 9.03 9.22
N VAL A 193 -2.02 7.99 9.90
CA VAL A 193 -1.71 6.59 9.60
C VAL A 193 -3.01 5.82 9.42
N HIS A 194 -3.21 5.28 8.23
CA HIS A 194 -4.40 4.51 7.85
C HIS A 194 -4.06 3.01 7.77
N ILE A 195 -5.05 2.16 7.94
CA ILE A 195 -4.92 0.73 7.65
C ILE A 195 -5.32 0.46 6.19
N LEU A 196 -4.55 -0.37 5.47
CA LEU A 196 -5.02 -1.03 4.26
C LEU A 196 -5.76 -2.29 4.68
N ALA A 197 -7.07 -2.27 4.55
CA ALA A 197 -7.92 -3.39 4.95
C ALA A 197 -8.03 -4.38 3.79
N GLU A 198 -7.29 -5.43 3.89
CA GLU A 198 -7.12 -6.49 2.90
C GLU A 198 -7.66 -7.84 3.40
N LEU A 199 -7.84 -7.95 4.72
CA LEU A 199 -8.21 -9.21 5.37
C LEU A 199 -9.64 -9.16 5.90
N PRO A 200 -10.39 -10.27 5.87
CA PRO A 200 -11.72 -10.34 6.49
C PRO A 200 -11.74 -9.87 7.94
N ALA A 201 -10.67 -10.16 8.71
CA ALA A 201 -10.52 -9.70 10.09
C ALA A 201 -10.54 -8.17 10.22
N ASN A 202 -9.98 -7.44 9.22
CA ASN A 202 -9.96 -5.97 9.24
C ASN A 202 -11.38 -5.40 9.14
N ALA A 203 -12.24 -6.00 8.31
CA ALA A 203 -13.61 -5.58 8.15
C ALA A 203 -14.50 -5.99 9.34
N LEU A 204 -14.35 -7.24 9.82
CA LEU A 204 -15.11 -7.77 10.95
C LEU A 204 -14.84 -7.00 12.25
N LEU A 205 -13.61 -6.57 12.47
CA LEU A 205 -13.15 -5.90 13.69
C LEU A 205 -12.74 -4.45 13.42
N ALA A 206 -13.32 -3.82 12.39
CA ALA A 206 -12.95 -2.49 11.92
C ALA A 206 -13.04 -1.42 13.02
N GLU A 207 -14.06 -1.47 13.90
CA GLU A 207 -14.20 -0.51 15.01
C GLU A 207 -12.98 -0.54 15.94
N THR A 208 -12.40 -1.71 16.20
CA THR A 208 -11.22 -1.84 17.06
C THR A 208 -9.94 -1.45 16.33
N PHE A 209 -9.76 -1.85 15.08
CA PHE A 209 -8.62 -1.41 14.28
C PHE A 209 -8.58 0.12 14.14
N LEU A 210 -9.71 0.76 13.95
CA LEU A 210 -9.81 2.21 13.86
C LEU A 210 -9.43 2.97 15.15
N GLN A 211 -9.22 2.30 16.27
CA GLN A 211 -8.63 2.95 17.45
C GLN A 211 -7.12 3.21 17.26
N TYR A 212 -6.45 2.36 16.50
CA TYR A 212 -5.02 2.50 16.19
C TYR A 212 -4.75 3.38 14.97
N PHE A 213 -5.70 3.51 14.04
CA PHE A 213 -5.54 4.16 12.75
C PHE A 213 -6.47 5.37 12.59
N ASP A 214 -6.07 6.32 11.73
CA ASP A 214 -6.82 7.55 11.46
C ASP A 214 -7.87 7.40 10.38
N GLY A 215 -7.88 6.27 9.69
CA GLY A 215 -8.82 5.91 8.65
C GLY A 215 -8.52 4.52 8.09
N MET A 216 -9.24 4.17 7.05
CA MET A 216 -9.16 2.87 6.39
C MET A 216 -9.17 3.07 4.87
N VAL A 217 -8.37 2.29 4.18
CA VAL A 217 -8.44 2.07 2.73
C VAL A 217 -8.73 0.60 2.55
N VAL A 218 -9.78 0.22 1.84
CA VAL A 218 -10.15 -1.19 1.63
C VAL A 218 -9.78 -1.59 0.21
N ASP A 219 -8.88 -2.55 0.06
CA ASP A 219 -8.58 -3.18 -1.23
C ASP A 219 -9.61 -4.30 -1.46
N ILE A 220 -10.59 -4.03 -2.32
CA ILE A 220 -11.71 -4.94 -2.58
C ILE A 220 -11.22 -6.26 -3.17
N ASP A 221 -10.23 -6.19 -4.05
CA ASP A 221 -9.73 -7.36 -4.77
C ASP A 221 -8.96 -8.29 -3.83
N VAL A 222 -8.08 -7.74 -3.00
CA VAL A 222 -7.33 -8.52 -2.01
C VAL A 222 -8.26 -9.03 -0.91
N LEU A 223 -9.25 -8.23 -0.49
CA LEU A 223 -10.27 -8.68 0.45
C LEU A 223 -11.08 -9.85 -0.12
N ALA A 224 -11.44 -9.83 -1.41
CA ALA A 224 -12.12 -10.92 -2.09
C ALA A 224 -11.24 -12.18 -2.13
N GLN A 225 -9.96 -12.03 -2.49
CA GLN A 225 -8.99 -13.12 -2.49
C GLN A 225 -8.98 -13.87 -1.15
N PHE A 226 -8.84 -13.16 -0.05
CA PHE A 226 -8.76 -13.78 1.28
C PHE A 226 -10.12 -14.21 1.84
N THR A 227 -11.20 -13.58 1.43
CA THR A 227 -12.56 -13.99 1.81
C THR A 227 -12.95 -15.31 1.15
N LEU A 228 -12.62 -15.46 -0.12
CA LEU A 228 -12.92 -16.64 -0.91
C LEU A 228 -11.83 -17.71 -0.84
N ALA A 229 -10.69 -17.40 -0.20
CA ALA A 229 -9.49 -18.26 -0.09
C ALA A 229 -8.99 -18.70 -1.48
N LEU A 230 -8.90 -17.77 -2.42
CA LEU A 230 -8.50 -18.01 -3.80
C LEU A 230 -7.15 -17.37 -4.10
N ASP A 231 -6.37 -18.03 -4.94
CA ASP A 231 -5.25 -17.44 -5.64
C ASP A 231 -5.78 -16.89 -6.98
N PRO A 232 -5.82 -15.56 -7.17
CA PRO A 232 -6.35 -14.95 -8.40
C PRO A 232 -5.49 -15.28 -9.64
N GLU A 233 -4.22 -15.67 -9.46
CA GLU A 233 -3.32 -16.07 -10.56
C GLU A 233 -3.46 -17.57 -10.91
N HIS A 234 -4.22 -18.35 -10.14
CA HIS A 234 -4.41 -19.76 -10.40
C HIS A 234 -5.45 -19.98 -11.51
N GLU A 235 -5.01 -20.28 -12.73
CA GLU A 235 -5.84 -20.40 -13.93
C GLU A 235 -7.09 -21.24 -13.75
N ALA A 236 -6.99 -22.38 -13.02
CA ALA A 236 -8.11 -23.28 -12.80
C ALA A 236 -9.14 -22.77 -11.76
N LEU A 237 -8.85 -21.67 -11.05
CA LEU A 237 -9.71 -21.10 -10.01
C LEU A 237 -10.25 -19.70 -10.34
N THR A 238 -9.78 -19.07 -11.42
CA THR A 238 -10.20 -17.71 -11.81
C THR A 238 -11.71 -17.55 -11.94
N TYR A 239 -12.42 -18.63 -12.36
CA TYR A 239 -13.89 -18.61 -12.49
C TYR A 239 -14.63 -18.49 -11.15
N LEU A 240 -13.95 -18.73 -10.02
CA LEU A 240 -14.53 -18.60 -8.67
C LEU A 240 -14.28 -17.20 -8.09
N TYR A 241 -13.39 -16.44 -8.70
CA TYR A 241 -13.09 -15.08 -8.22
C TYR A 241 -14.27 -14.16 -8.54
N ASP A 242 -14.83 -13.55 -7.51
CA ASP A 242 -15.96 -12.62 -7.63
C ASP A 242 -15.91 -11.60 -6.48
N GLU A 243 -15.42 -10.39 -6.80
CA GLU A 243 -15.41 -9.25 -5.86
C GLU A 243 -16.82 -8.74 -5.54
N GLN A 244 -17.84 -9.17 -6.30
CA GLN A 244 -19.25 -8.90 -6.09
C GLN A 244 -19.95 -9.97 -5.26
N ASN A 245 -19.19 -10.93 -4.73
CA ASN A 245 -19.71 -11.99 -3.86
C ASN A 245 -20.36 -11.39 -2.60
N GLU A 246 -21.48 -11.96 -2.15
CA GLU A 246 -22.25 -11.46 -1.01
C GLU A 246 -21.41 -11.40 0.29
N ALA A 247 -20.48 -12.33 0.48
CA ALA A 247 -19.58 -12.30 1.64
C ALA A 247 -18.64 -11.07 1.60
N VAL A 248 -18.09 -10.75 0.41
CA VAL A 248 -17.24 -9.59 0.20
C VAL A 248 -18.03 -8.30 0.43
N LEU A 249 -19.19 -8.16 -0.21
CA LEU A 249 -20.06 -6.99 -0.04
C LEU A 249 -20.53 -6.81 1.42
N THR A 250 -20.70 -7.90 2.15
CA THR A 250 -21.06 -7.85 3.59
C THR A 250 -19.90 -7.30 4.41
N LEU A 251 -18.66 -7.73 4.14
CA LEU A 251 -17.45 -7.22 4.80
C LEU A 251 -17.23 -5.74 4.47
N LEU A 252 -17.37 -5.33 3.21
CA LEU A 252 -17.30 -3.93 2.81
C LEU A 252 -18.32 -3.06 3.57
N ARG A 253 -19.56 -3.53 3.68
CA ARG A 253 -20.61 -2.81 4.44
C ARG A 253 -20.25 -2.65 5.90
N GLN A 254 -19.61 -3.66 6.52
CA GLN A 254 -19.17 -3.58 7.92
C GLN A 254 -18.04 -2.56 8.09
N ALA A 255 -17.05 -2.57 7.20
CA ALA A 255 -15.94 -1.61 7.21
C ALA A 255 -16.44 -0.16 7.06
N LEU A 256 -17.29 0.10 6.08
CA LEU A 256 -17.91 1.42 5.85
C LEU A 256 -18.72 1.91 7.06
N LYS A 257 -19.54 1.03 7.63
CA LYS A 257 -20.35 1.35 8.81
C LYS A 257 -19.48 1.69 10.03
N ALA A 258 -18.41 0.91 10.26
CA ALA A 258 -17.48 1.14 11.36
C ALA A 258 -16.74 2.48 11.19
N ALA A 259 -16.25 2.78 10.01
CA ALA A 259 -15.58 4.04 9.71
C ALA A 259 -16.51 5.25 9.89
N LYS A 260 -17.73 5.16 9.36
CA LYS A 260 -18.76 6.19 9.52
C LYS A 260 -19.07 6.43 11.00
N LYS A 261 -19.25 5.36 11.80
CA LYS A 261 -19.47 5.45 13.24
C LYS A 261 -18.31 6.09 13.99
N ALA A 262 -17.07 5.80 13.55
CA ALA A 262 -15.87 6.39 14.13
C ALA A 262 -15.59 7.82 13.65
N GLY A 263 -16.33 8.36 12.67
CA GLY A 263 -16.09 9.66 12.05
C GLY A 263 -14.74 9.70 11.29
N LYS A 264 -14.30 8.56 10.75
CA LYS A 264 -13.02 8.40 10.05
C LYS A 264 -13.22 8.09 8.58
N PRO A 265 -12.29 8.52 7.69
CA PRO A 265 -12.39 8.23 6.26
C PRO A 265 -12.27 6.72 6.01
N CYS A 266 -13.03 6.26 5.00
CA CYS A 266 -12.92 4.93 4.45
C CYS A 266 -12.97 5.06 2.93
N GLU A 267 -11.88 4.69 2.26
CA GLU A 267 -11.77 4.71 0.81
C GLU A 267 -11.70 3.28 0.28
N LEU A 268 -12.10 3.09 -0.96
CA LEU A 268 -12.14 1.78 -1.60
C LEU A 268 -11.20 1.77 -2.80
N ILE A 269 -10.49 0.64 -3.00
CA ILE A 269 -9.68 0.37 -4.19
C ILE A 269 -10.33 -0.78 -4.94
N SER A 270 -10.41 -0.67 -6.28
CA SER A 270 -10.85 -1.75 -7.16
C SER A 270 -10.06 -1.76 -8.47
N ARG A 271 -9.67 -2.95 -8.92
CA ARG A 271 -9.07 -3.22 -10.24
C ARG A 271 -10.14 -3.45 -11.31
N HIS A 272 -11.30 -3.95 -10.90
CA HIS A 272 -12.35 -4.43 -11.80
C HIS A 272 -13.60 -3.54 -11.81
N LEU A 273 -13.49 -2.27 -11.38
CA LEU A 273 -14.63 -1.36 -11.28
C LEU A 273 -15.40 -1.23 -12.59
N ASP A 274 -14.70 -1.18 -13.73
CA ASP A 274 -15.33 -0.98 -15.04
C ASP A 274 -16.11 -2.21 -15.52
N ASP A 275 -15.68 -3.39 -15.08
CA ASP A 275 -16.25 -4.68 -15.48
C ASP A 275 -17.26 -5.23 -14.46
N SER A 276 -17.48 -4.50 -13.36
CA SER A 276 -18.29 -4.94 -12.21
C SER A 276 -19.56 -4.08 -12.00
N PRO A 277 -20.57 -4.19 -12.87
CA PRO A 277 -21.78 -3.36 -12.80
C PRO A 277 -22.61 -3.58 -11.53
N LYS A 278 -22.53 -4.76 -10.94
CA LYS A 278 -23.15 -5.07 -9.64
C LYS A 278 -22.47 -4.30 -8.50
N LEU A 279 -21.12 -4.28 -8.50
CA LEU A 279 -20.33 -3.51 -7.54
C LEU A 279 -20.63 -2.02 -7.67
N VAL A 280 -20.61 -1.47 -8.89
CA VAL A 280 -20.94 -0.05 -9.16
C VAL A 280 -22.32 0.30 -8.61
N ARG A 281 -23.34 -0.54 -8.85
CA ARG A 281 -24.69 -0.33 -8.33
C ARG A 281 -24.71 -0.34 -6.80
N TRP A 282 -24.02 -1.31 -6.21
CA TRP A 282 -23.91 -1.44 -4.76
C TRP A 282 -23.22 -0.22 -4.13
N LEU A 283 -22.15 0.29 -4.75
CA LEU A 283 -21.45 1.50 -4.31
C LEU A 283 -22.38 2.71 -4.29
N HIS A 284 -23.21 2.89 -5.31
CA HIS A 284 -24.24 3.95 -5.33
C HIS A 284 -25.27 3.78 -4.20
N GLU A 285 -25.69 2.55 -3.91
CA GLU A 285 -26.60 2.26 -2.80
C GLU A 285 -25.99 2.55 -1.43
N GLN A 286 -24.65 2.57 -1.32
CA GLN A 286 -23.92 2.93 -0.11
C GLN A 286 -23.50 4.42 -0.06
N ASP A 287 -23.97 5.26 -1.00
CA ASP A 287 -23.59 6.67 -1.14
C ASP A 287 -22.07 6.88 -1.32
N ILE A 288 -21.38 5.94 -1.94
CA ILE A 288 -19.96 6.07 -2.29
C ILE A 288 -19.80 6.89 -3.54
N ALA A 289 -19.15 8.06 -3.41
CA ALA A 289 -18.95 9.00 -4.51
C ALA A 289 -17.63 8.79 -5.26
N THR A 290 -16.62 8.19 -4.61
CA THR A 290 -15.26 8.05 -5.16
C THR A 290 -14.68 6.66 -4.90
N VAL A 291 -13.94 6.13 -5.88
CA VAL A 291 -13.20 4.87 -5.77
C VAL A 291 -11.80 5.07 -6.35
N ILE A 292 -10.79 4.49 -5.71
CA ILE A 292 -9.41 4.45 -6.22
C ILE A 292 -9.33 3.31 -7.24
N LYS A 293 -8.99 3.66 -8.48
CA LYS A 293 -8.87 2.69 -9.55
C LYS A 293 -7.43 2.18 -9.63
N ALA A 294 -7.25 0.90 -9.41
CA ALA A 294 -5.98 0.24 -9.66
C ALA A 294 -5.94 -0.34 -11.08
N LYS A 295 -4.74 -0.57 -11.62
CA LYS A 295 -4.58 -1.31 -12.87
C LYS A 295 -4.79 -2.79 -12.59
N ALA A 296 -5.52 -3.46 -13.49
CA ALA A 296 -5.67 -4.91 -13.51
C ALA A 296 -4.34 -5.59 -13.88
#